data_dffc902c2296a487e88104d5a2e5a3af
#
_entry.id   dffc902c2296a487e88104d5a2e5a3af
#
_cell.length_a   1.000
_cell.length_b   1.000
_cell.length_c   1.000
_cell.angle_alpha   90.00
_cell.angle_beta   90.00
_cell.angle_gamma   90.00
#
_symmetry.space_group_name_H-M   'P 1'
#
loop_
_entity.id
_entity.type
_entity.pdbx_description
1 polymer ?
#
loop_
_entity_poly.entity_id
_entity_poly.type
_entity_poly.pdbx_seq_one_letter_code
_entity_poly.pdbx_strand_id
1 'polypeptide(L)'
;MSQPDLRATAVKARAHGLVTSLLLLCCALPLPAWASRPVMVYEVDVDSQSATALQDAMRAALVRATGRRESAQDPALGSIVAEAAKFVKSYATGPRGEPQVVFDAAAVERAIGAAGRSLWGGERPFTLVVLSPPPARTDADSDRTVLEQTAEQRGLPISVLPLAVVDASGTALGADALLQAAQSYGGDQVLVGRTDSAAPAGQLQWTLYTRAASESWSGPLTDGIDHTVDLLAPPPGDSAGIGEVATRVQIEGVTGLTDYANLERLLESVPGVRHVGVTEITAAGVVTFEITVRGGAAGLERGLAGTTRLVRVAAPAPQLTYHYQPTG
;
A
#
# COMPACT_ATOMS: atom_id res chain seq x y z
N MET A 1 9.38 87.77 12.21
CA MET A 1 9.75 88.13 13.56
C MET A 1 10.07 86.87 14.32
N SER A 2 11.35 86.70 14.59
CA SER A 2 12.04 86.08 15.72
C SER A 2 12.07 84.57 15.84
N GLN A 3 13.20 84.06 15.43
CA GLN A 3 13.96 83.01 16.17
C GLN A 3 14.33 83.52 17.56
N PRO A 4 14.82 82.76 18.49
CA PRO A 4 15.81 81.67 18.45
C PRO A 4 15.48 80.55 19.49
N ASP A 5 16.19 79.55 19.81
CA ASP A 5 17.58 79.15 19.92
C ASP A 5 17.69 77.72 20.45
N LEU A 6 18.56 76.98 19.84
CA LEU A 6 19.60 76.11 20.41
C LEU A 6 19.48 75.57 21.87
N ARG A 7 19.59 74.28 22.04
CA ARG A 7 20.71 73.66 22.74
C ARG A 7 20.81 72.16 22.58
N ALA A 8 21.97 71.79 22.17
CA ALA A 8 22.50 70.44 22.10
C ALA A 8 22.66 69.83 23.50
N THR A 9 22.46 68.53 23.59
CA THR A 9 23.19 67.69 24.56
C THR A 9 23.40 66.31 23.95
N ALA A 10 24.66 66.03 23.67
CA ALA A 10 25.16 64.69 23.34
C ALA A 10 25.31 63.88 24.62
N VAL A 11 24.88 62.61 24.59
CA VAL A 11 25.39 61.58 25.53
C VAL A 11 25.33 60.20 24.90
N LYS A 12 26.54 59.70 24.63
CA LYS A 12 27.03 58.32 24.73
C LYS A 12 26.36 57.17 23.98
N ALA A 13 27.14 56.73 23.06
CA ALA A 13 27.19 55.37 22.52
C ALA A 13 27.20 54.28 23.62
N ARG A 14 26.39 53.23 23.42
CA ARG A 14 26.66 51.89 23.94
C ARG A 14 26.32 50.88 22.85
N ALA A 15 27.38 50.27 22.32
CA ALA A 15 27.32 49.07 21.50
C ALA A 15 26.79 47.92 22.35
N HIS A 16 25.76 47.26 21.87
CA HIS A 16 25.45 45.88 22.28
C HIS A 16 24.87 45.12 21.09
N GLY A 17 25.66 44.18 20.59
CA GLY A 17 25.28 42.82 20.32
C GLY A 17 24.30 42.60 19.14
N LEU A 18 24.84 42.46 17.95
CA LEU A 18 24.19 41.72 16.88
C LEU A 18 23.98 40.26 17.37
N VAL A 19 22.78 39.93 17.79
CA VAL A 19 22.34 38.54 17.90
C VAL A 19 21.81 38.17 16.54
N THR A 20 22.68 37.51 15.79
CA THR A 20 22.35 36.84 14.51
C THR A 20 21.45 35.67 14.84
N SER A 21 20.13 35.82 14.75
CA SER A 21 19.18 34.74 14.75
C SER A 21 19.35 33.96 13.43
N LEU A 22 20.17 32.94 13.48
CA LEU A 22 20.25 31.89 12.46
C LEU A 22 18.97 31.08 12.51
N LEU A 23 17.97 31.48 11.73
CA LEU A 23 16.78 30.69 11.44
C LEU A 23 17.23 29.43 10.70
N LEU A 24 17.40 28.33 11.42
CA LEU A 24 17.50 26.98 10.84
C LEU A 24 16.16 26.70 10.14
N LEU A 25 16.12 27.01 8.85
CA LEU A 25 15.09 26.54 7.94
C LEU A 25 15.29 25.02 7.78
N CYS A 26 14.63 24.25 8.63
CA CYS A 26 14.52 22.83 8.49
C CYS A 26 13.76 22.57 7.17
N CYS A 27 14.51 22.36 6.08
CA CYS A 27 13.99 21.76 4.86
C CYS A 27 13.51 20.35 5.24
N ALA A 28 12.27 20.21 5.66
CA ALA A 28 11.57 18.96 5.66
C ALA A 28 11.48 18.52 4.20
N LEU A 29 12.43 17.69 3.78
CA LEU A 29 12.31 16.95 2.52
C LEU A 29 11.02 16.15 2.63
N PRO A 30 10.06 16.31 1.72
CA PRO A 30 8.89 15.46 1.70
C PRO A 30 9.41 14.04 1.47
N LEU A 31 9.28 13.18 2.48
CA LEU A 31 9.39 11.74 2.27
C LEU A 31 8.41 11.41 1.16
N PRO A 32 8.80 10.60 0.15
CA PRO A 32 7.87 10.15 -0.86
C PRO A 32 6.73 9.42 -0.13
N ALA A 33 5.61 10.09 0.02
CA ALA A 33 4.39 9.44 0.42
C ALA A 33 4.10 8.43 -0.68
N TRP A 34 4.17 7.15 -0.35
CA TRP A 34 3.74 6.07 -1.23
C TRP A 34 2.29 6.37 -1.56
N ALA A 35 1.98 6.50 -2.84
CA ALA A 35 0.66 6.91 -3.29
C ALA A 35 -0.34 5.74 -3.20
N SER A 36 -0.34 5.03 -2.07
CA SER A 36 -1.37 4.05 -1.78
C SER A 36 -2.66 4.75 -1.36
N ARG A 37 -3.79 4.30 -1.89
CA ARG A 37 -5.10 4.83 -1.51
C ARG A 37 -5.87 3.81 -0.68
N PRO A 38 -6.55 4.26 0.40
CA PRO A 38 -7.42 3.40 1.16
C PRO A 38 -8.60 2.96 0.27
N VAL A 39 -8.93 1.68 0.34
CA VAL A 39 -10.06 1.08 -0.37
C VAL A 39 -11.12 0.69 0.63
N MET A 40 -12.38 1.00 0.33
CA MET A 40 -13.55 0.56 1.10
C MET A 40 -13.82 -0.94 0.82
N VAL A 41 -13.01 -1.80 1.44
CA VAL A 41 -13.04 -3.26 1.19
C VAL A 41 -14.33 -3.89 1.68
N TYR A 42 -14.81 -3.42 2.84
CA TYR A 42 -15.91 -4.03 3.60
C TYR A 42 -17.23 -3.27 3.50
N GLU A 43 -17.32 -2.27 2.66
CA GLU A 43 -18.52 -1.52 2.32
C GLU A 43 -19.02 -2.00 0.96
N VAL A 44 -20.19 -2.61 0.92
CA VAL A 44 -20.73 -3.26 -0.29
C VAL A 44 -22.16 -2.84 -0.51
N ASP A 45 -22.47 -2.47 -1.76
CA ASP A 45 -23.83 -2.16 -2.18
C ASP A 45 -24.73 -3.39 -2.06
N VAL A 46 -25.94 -3.21 -1.60
CA VAL A 46 -26.95 -4.28 -1.46
C VAL A 46 -28.32 -3.80 -1.94
N ASP A 47 -29.04 -4.66 -2.63
CA ASP A 47 -30.41 -4.36 -3.04
C ASP A 47 -31.41 -4.54 -1.89
N SER A 48 -31.07 -5.34 -0.89
CA SER A 48 -31.91 -5.65 0.25
C SER A 48 -31.09 -6.15 1.44
N GLN A 49 -31.76 -6.28 2.61
CA GLN A 49 -31.16 -6.88 3.81
C GLN A 49 -31.48 -8.38 3.93
N SER A 50 -31.83 -9.04 2.83
CA SER A 50 -32.08 -10.47 2.82
C SER A 50 -30.80 -11.28 3.08
N ALA A 51 -30.94 -12.49 3.60
CA ALA A 51 -29.80 -13.36 3.84
C ALA A 51 -28.99 -13.63 2.56
N THR A 52 -29.65 -13.77 1.42
CA THR A 52 -29.00 -13.97 0.12
C THR A 52 -28.20 -12.73 -0.28
N ALA A 53 -28.79 -11.53 -0.19
CA ALA A 53 -28.09 -10.29 -0.52
C ALA A 53 -26.86 -10.07 0.37
N LEU A 54 -26.95 -10.38 1.67
CA LEU A 54 -25.82 -10.32 2.59
C LEU A 54 -24.70 -11.34 2.25
N GLN A 55 -25.09 -12.55 1.82
CA GLN A 55 -24.13 -13.55 1.36
C GLN A 55 -23.42 -13.11 0.08
N ASP A 56 -24.13 -12.51 -0.87
CA ASP A 56 -23.53 -12.01 -2.10
C ASP A 56 -22.62 -10.81 -1.82
N ALA A 57 -23.01 -9.91 -0.94
CA ALA A 57 -22.18 -8.83 -0.46
C ALA A 57 -20.92 -9.34 0.26
N MET A 58 -21.03 -10.39 1.07
CA MET A 58 -19.87 -11.01 1.71
C MET A 58 -18.93 -11.62 0.69
N ARG A 59 -19.42 -12.30 -0.36
CA ARG A 59 -18.58 -12.80 -1.45
C ARG A 59 -17.79 -11.68 -2.12
N ALA A 60 -18.44 -10.55 -2.40
CA ALA A 60 -17.78 -9.39 -2.97
C ALA A 60 -16.71 -8.81 -2.02
N ALA A 61 -17.01 -8.69 -0.73
CA ALA A 61 -16.05 -8.26 0.28
C ALA A 61 -14.83 -9.22 0.37
N LEU A 62 -15.05 -10.53 0.30
CA LEU A 62 -13.97 -11.52 0.32
C LEU A 62 -13.07 -11.42 -0.92
N VAL A 63 -13.64 -11.18 -2.11
CA VAL A 63 -12.85 -10.93 -3.33
C VAL A 63 -11.99 -9.66 -3.16
N ARG A 64 -12.57 -8.57 -2.66
CA ARG A 64 -11.82 -7.34 -2.40
C ARG A 64 -10.75 -7.55 -1.33
N ALA A 65 -11.07 -8.27 -0.24
CA ALA A 65 -10.17 -8.50 0.88
C ALA A 65 -8.95 -9.35 0.52
N THR A 66 -9.12 -10.32 -0.35
CA THR A 66 -8.05 -11.24 -0.77
C THR A 66 -7.38 -10.83 -2.08
N GLY A 67 -8.05 -10.01 -2.89
CA GLY A 67 -7.67 -9.72 -4.26
C GLY A 67 -7.89 -10.90 -5.24
N ARG A 68 -8.56 -11.97 -4.81
CA ARG A 68 -8.75 -13.21 -5.58
C ARG A 68 -10.22 -13.46 -5.89
N ARG A 69 -10.56 -13.64 -7.16
CA ARG A 69 -11.93 -13.96 -7.60
C ARG A 69 -12.44 -15.27 -7.02
N GLU A 70 -11.55 -16.24 -6.92
CA GLU A 70 -11.83 -17.58 -6.41
C GLU A 70 -12.32 -17.55 -4.96
N SER A 71 -11.99 -16.50 -4.21
CA SER A 71 -12.42 -16.32 -2.82
C SER A 71 -13.93 -16.24 -2.66
N ALA A 72 -14.65 -15.80 -3.69
CA ALA A 72 -16.13 -15.82 -3.69
C ALA A 72 -16.73 -17.23 -3.57
N GLN A 73 -16.00 -18.25 -4.01
CA GLN A 73 -16.45 -19.65 -4.08
C GLN A 73 -15.51 -20.60 -3.32
N ASP A 74 -14.55 -20.08 -2.57
CA ASP A 74 -13.60 -20.89 -1.81
C ASP A 74 -14.30 -21.65 -0.68
N PRO A 75 -14.28 -22.99 -0.68
CA PRO A 75 -14.91 -23.78 0.37
C PRO A 75 -14.41 -23.45 1.78
N ALA A 76 -13.14 -23.03 1.93
CA ALA A 76 -12.58 -22.65 3.22
C ALA A 76 -13.19 -21.35 3.78
N LEU A 77 -13.73 -20.49 2.90
CA LEU A 77 -14.42 -19.25 3.27
C LEU A 77 -15.94 -19.42 3.31
N GLY A 78 -16.45 -20.61 3.00
CA GLY A 78 -17.88 -20.90 2.89
C GLY A 78 -18.68 -20.60 4.18
N SER A 79 -18.10 -20.85 5.34
CA SER A 79 -18.73 -20.54 6.64
C SER A 79 -18.89 -19.03 6.86
N ILE A 80 -17.94 -18.22 6.40
CA ILE A 80 -17.98 -16.75 6.50
C ILE A 80 -19.15 -16.24 5.65
N VAL A 81 -19.30 -16.77 4.44
CA VAL A 81 -20.41 -16.44 3.53
C VAL A 81 -21.75 -16.88 4.14
N ALA A 82 -21.85 -18.12 4.61
CA ALA A 82 -23.09 -18.65 5.19
C ALA A 82 -23.57 -17.85 6.42
N GLU A 83 -22.63 -17.32 7.19
CA GLU A 83 -22.87 -16.55 8.41
C GLU A 83 -22.70 -15.04 8.22
N ALA A 84 -22.81 -14.51 7.00
CA ALA A 84 -22.55 -13.11 6.64
C ALA A 84 -23.23 -12.10 7.59
N ALA A 85 -24.45 -12.40 8.04
CA ALA A 85 -25.20 -11.54 8.95
C ALA A 85 -24.48 -11.30 10.30
N LYS A 86 -23.65 -12.23 10.77
CA LYS A 86 -22.88 -12.09 12.03
C LYS A 86 -21.76 -11.07 11.92
N PHE A 87 -21.33 -10.77 10.71
CA PHE A 87 -20.27 -9.82 10.42
C PHE A 87 -20.76 -8.42 10.10
N VAL A 88 -22.09 -8.20 10.02
CA VAL A 88 -22.66 -6.88 9.75
C VAL A 88 -22.42 -5.95 10.94
N LYS A 89 -21.71 -4.86 10.70
CA LYS A 89 -21.48 -3.79 11.66
C LYS A 89 -22.57 -2.74 11.62
N SER A 90 -22.96 -2.32 10.41
CA SER A 90 -23.99 -1.31 10.19
C SER A 90 -24.49 -1.34 8.74
N TYR A 91 -25.57 -0.61 8.49
CA TYR A 91 -26.02 -0.26 7.15
C TYR A 91 -25.75 1.23 6.92
N ALA A 92 -25.39 1.58 5.71
CA ALA A 92 -25.10 2.93 5.28
C ALA A 92 -25.81 3.26 3.97
N THR A 93 -25.70 4.49 3.54
CA THR A 93 -26.09 4.94 2.20
C THR A 93 -24.84 5.37 1.47
N GLY A 94 -24.58 4.80 0.32
CA GLY A 94 -23.44 5.10 -0.52
C GLY A 94 -23.51 6.50 -1.15
N PRO A 95 -22.46 6.93 -1.82
CA PRO A 95 -22.34 8.27 -2.38
C PRO A 95 -23.42 8.61 -3.43
N ARG A 96 -23.99 7.62 -4.09
CA ARG A 96 -25.05 7.78 -5.10
C ARG A 96 -26.45 7.52 -4.54
N GLY A 97 -26.55 7.30 -3.22
CA GLY A 97 -27.82 7.03 -2.54
C GLY A 97 -28.19 5.53 -2.48
N GLU A 98 -27.31 4.64 -2.92
CA GLU A 98 -27.51 3.19 -2.87
C GLU A 98 -27.39 2.66 -1.43
N PRO A 99 -28.23 1.67 -1.04
CA PRO A 99 -28.06 1.01 0.25
C PRO A 99 -26.76 0.22 0.29
N GLN A 100 -26.03 0.34 1.40
CA GLN A 100 -24.77 -0.39 1.61
C GLN A 100 -24.82 -1.16 2.92
N VAL A 101 -24.19 -2.33 2.94
CA VAL A 101 -23.82 -3.04 4.15
C VAL A 101 -22.35 -2.75 4.48
N VAL A 102 -22.08 -2.46 5.73
CA VAL A 102 -20.74 -2.31 6.28
C VAL A 102 -20.45 -3.50 7.16
N PHE A 103 -19.46 -4.31 6.78
CA PHE A 103 -19.02 -5.43 7.58
C PHE A 103 -17.96 -5.01 8.62
N ASP A 104 -17.87 -5.75 9.72
CA ASP A 104 -16.79 -5.59 10.70
C ASP A 104 -15.47 -6.12 10.09
N ALA A 105 -14.64 -5.20 9.65
CA ALA A 105 -13.36 -5.49 9.02
C ALA A 105 -12.49 -6.43 9.87
N ALA A 106 -12.34 -6.14 11.17
CA ALA A 106 -11.50 -6.92 12.06
C ALA A 106 -12.03 -8.35 12.28
N ALA A 107 -13.36 -8.52 12.30
CA ALA A 107 -13.95 -9.83 12.44
C ALA A 107 -13.81 -10.67 11.16
N VAL A 108 -14.02 -10.05 9.98
CA VAL A 108 -13.87 -10.71 8.69
C VAL A 108 -12.40 -11.09 8.45
N GLU A 109 -11.46 -10.18 8.68
CA GLU A 109 -10.02 -10.42 8.52
C GLU A 109 -9.53 -11.57 9.40
N ARG A 110 -9.96 -11.61 10.66
CA ARG A 110 -9.64 -12.74 11.56
C ARG A 110 -10.19 -14.06 11.03
N ALA A 111 -11.42 -14.05 10.49
CA ALA A 111 -12.03 -15.25 9.95
C ALA A 111 -11.31 -15.75 8.67
N ILE A 112 -10.92 -14.83 7.77
CA ILE A 112 -10.12 -15.15 6.58
C ILE A 112 -8.76 -15.75 6.99
N GLY A 113 -8.08 -15.12 7.96
CA GLY A 113 -6.81 -15.61 8.48
C GLY A 113 -6.93 -16.99 9.15
N ALA A 114 -8.00 -17.22 9.92
CA ALA A 114 -8.29 -18.53 10.53
C ALA A 114 -8.56 -19.61 9.48
N ALA A 115 -9.11 -19.24 8.32
CA ALA A 115 -9.29 -20.12 7.17
C ALA A 115 -7.98 -20.36 6.37
N GLY A 116 -6.85 -19.79 6.80
CA GLY A 116 -5.56 -19.94 6.15
C GLY A 116 -5.46 -19.22 4.80
N ARG A 117 -6.21 -18.13 4.63
CA ARG A 117 -6.17 -17.32 3.40
C ARG A 117 -5.45 -16.00 3.62
N SER A 118 -4.72 -15.58 2.59
CA SER A 118 -3.99 -14.32 2.58
C SER A 118 -4.95 -13.15 2.40
N LEU A 119 -4.66 -12.06 3.09
CA LEU A 119 -5.37 -10.80 2.94
C LEU A 119 -4.54 -9.84 2.08
N TRP A 120 -5.21 -9.15 1.18
CA TRP A 120 -4.63 -8.00 0.48
C TRP A 120 -4.98 -6.73 1.26
N GLY A 121 -3.99 -6.06 1.83
CA GLY A 121 -4.20 -4.91 2.72
C GLY A 121 -5.09 -3.81 2.15
N GLY A 122 -5.67 -3.00 3.04
CA GLY A 122 -6.56 -1.90 2.67
C GLY A 122 -5.86 -0.74 1.95
N GLU A 123 -4.54 -0.59 2.11
CA GLU A 123 -3.74 0.38 1.35
C GLU A 123 -3.18 -0.29 0.10
N ARG A 124 -3.55 0.20 -1.06
CA ARG A 124 -3.23 -0.41 -2.36
C ARG A 124 -2.59 0.58 -3.30
N PRO A 125 -1.67 0.11 -4.19
CA PRO A 125 -1.03 0.98 -5.16
C PRO A 125 -2.08 1.60 -6.07
N PHE A 126 -2.03 2.92 -6.21
CA PHE A 126 -2.93 3.65 -7.10
C PHE A 126 -2.44 3.52 -8.54
N THR A 127 -3.31 2.97 -9.40
CA THR A 127 -2.99 2.66 -10.79
C THR A 127 -3.61 3.66 -11.76
N LEU A 128 -2.79 4.31 -12.58
CA LEU A 128 -3.29 5.04 -13.73
C LEU A 128 -3.53 4.10 -14.89
N VAL A 129 -4.71 4.17 -15.50
CA VAL A 129 -5.08 3.40 -16.68
C VAL A 129 -5.13 4.31 -17.87
N VAL A 130 -4.45 3.93 -18.94
CA VAL A 130 -4.40 4.68 -20.20
C VAL A 130 -4.70 3.75 -21.36
N LEU A 131 -5.68 4.12 -22.21
CA LEU A 131 -5.98 3.42 -23.45
C LEU A 131 -5.34 4.15 -24.63
N SER A 132 -4.66 3.42 -25.52
CA SER A 132 -3.93 3.96 -26.65
C SER A 132 -4.16 3.13 -27.96
N PRO A 133 -4.62 3.76 -29.04
CA PRO A 133 -5.09 5.13 -29.10
C PRO A 133 -6.28 5.37 -28.17
N PRO A 134 -6.52 6.61 -27.74
CA PRO A 134 -7.71 6.90 -26.96
C PRO A 134 -8.96 6.46 -27.74
N PRO A 135 -9.92 5.78 -27.08
CA PRO A 135 -11.15 5.33 -27.76
C PRO A 135 -11.95 6.54 -28.27
N ALA A 136 -12.81 6.29 -29.27
CA ALA A 136 -13.74 7.31 -29.75
C ALA A 136 -14.59 7.84 -28.59
N ARG A 137 -15.00 9.12 -28.65
CA ARG A 137 -15.73 9.76 -27.52
C ARG A 137 -16.95 8.98 -27.03
N THR A 138 -17.64 8.28 -27.92
CA THR A 138 -18.81 7.45 -27.58
C THR A 138 -18.44 6.19 -26.82
N ASP A 139 -17.26 5.64 -27.03
CA ASP A 139 -16.81 4.41 -26.40
C ASP A 139 -15.99 4.68 -25.14
N ALA A 140 -15.38 5.88 -25.05
CA ALA A 140 -14.51 6.25 -23.95
C ALA A 140 -15.20 6.23 -22.58
N ASP A 141 -16.44 6.70 -22.49
CA ASP A 141 -17.22 6.71 -21.24
C ASP A 141 -17.69 5.31 -20.87
N SER A 142 -18.02 4.48 -21.87
CA SER A 142 -18.37 3.08 -21.67
C SER A 142 -17.17 2.27 -21.17
N ASP A 143 -16.02 2.40 -21.83
CA ASP A 143 -14.80 1.69 -21.47
C ASP A 143 -14.31 2.12 -20.06
N ARG A 144 -14.37 3.41 -19.77
CA ARG A 144 -14.07 3.93 -18.44
C ARG A 144 -14.96 3.29 -17.38
N THR A 145 -16.28 3.28 -17.61
CA THR A 145 -17.24 2.70 -16.68
C THR A 145 -16.97 1.23 -16.42
N VAL A 146 -16.68 0.46 -17.45
CA VAL A 146 -16.33 -0.98 -17.33
C VAL A 146 -15.06 -1.17 -16.52
N LEU A 147 -14.01 -0.37 -16.79
CA LEU A 147 -12.74 -0.45 -16.07
C LEU A 147 -12.91 -0.06 -14.58
N GLU A 148 -13.64 1.03 -14.30
CA GLU A 148 -13.88 1.51 -12.93
C GLU A 148 -14.73 0.50 -12.14
N GLN A 149 -15.76 -0.07 -12.73
CA GLN A 149 -16.58 -1.11 -12.10
C GLN A 149 -15.77 -2.39 -11.82
N THR A 150 -14.96 -2.83 -12.78
CA THR A 150 -14.10 -4.00 -12.59
C THR A 150 -13.08 -3.75 -11.48
N ALA A 151 -12.49 -2.57 -11.45
CA ALA A 151 -11.54 -2.18 -10.42
C ALA A 151 -12.18 -2.10 -9.03
N GLU A 152 -13.41 -1.56 -8.94
CA GLU A 152 -14.18 -1.53 -7.70
C GLU A 152 -14.48 -2.94 -7.19
N GLN A 153 -14.92 -3.84 -8.07
CA GLN A 153 -15.19 -5.24 -7.72
C GLN A 153 -13.94 -5.97 -7.21
N ARG A 154 -12.77 -5.65 -7.76
CA ARG A 154 -11.47 -6.23 -7.37
C ARG A 154 -10.80 -5.44 -6.24
N GLY A 155 -11.32 -4.27 -5.90
CA GLY A 155 -10.76 -3.39 -4.88
C GLY A 155 -9.42 -2.75 -5.29
N LEU A 156 -9.18 -2.47 -6.56
CA LEU A 156 -8.01 -1.74 -7.05
C LEU A 156 -8.34 -0.25 -7.23
N PRO A 157 -7.67 0.68 -6.56
CA PRO A 157 -7.88 2.09 -6.81
C PRO A 157 -7.28 2.48 -8.17
N ILE A 158 -8.10 2.97 -9.08
CA ILE A 158 -7.66 3.40 -10.42
C ILE A 158 -8.11 4.82 -10.75
N SER A 159 -7.48 5.39 -11.78
CA SER A 159 -8.02 6.51 -12.54
C SER A 159 -7.77 6.26 -14.02
N VAL A 160 -8.82 6.33 -14.84
CA VAL A 160 -8.73 6.20 -16.28
C VAL A 160 -8.51 7.58 -16.87
N LEU A 161 -7.38 7.80 -17.53
CA LEU A 161 -7.01 9.09 -18.10
C LEU A 161 -7.01 9.04 -19.64
N PRO A 162 -7.58 10.06 -20.28
CA PRO A 162 -7.53 10.21 -21.75
C PRO A 162 -6.17 10.79 -22.16
N LEU A 163 -5.08 10.13 -21.81
CA LEU A 163 -3.72 10.56 -22.13
C LEU A 163 -3.21 9.85 -23.39
N ALA A 164 -2.49 10.58 -24.22
CA ALA A 164 -1.70 9.96 -25.27
C ALA A 164 -0.42 9.38 -24.65
N VAL A 165 -0.13 8.10 -24.92
CA VAL A 165 1.14 7.44 -24.53
C VAL A 165 2.23 7.66 -25.59
N VAL A 166 2.18 8.80 -26.24
CA VAL A 166 3.15 9.24 -27.25
C VAL A 166 3.66 10.63 -26.90
N ASP A 167 4.91 10.90 -27.24
CA ASP A 167 5.49 12.23 -27.12
C ASP A 167 5.01 13.17 -28.24
N ALA A 168 5.50 14.41 -28.25
CA ALA A 168 5.17 15.41 -29.26
C ALA A 168 5.59 15.00 -30.71
N SER A 169 6.47 14.02 -30.86
CA SER A 169 6.89 13.45 -32.16
C SER A 169 6.06 12.25 -32.58
N GLY A 170 5.12 11.79 -31.75
CA GLY A 170 4.33 10.58 -31.99
C GLY A 170 5.03 9.28 -31.60
N THR A 171 6.17 9.38 -30.90
CA THR A 171 6.91 8.22 -30.40
C THR A 171 6.30 7.74 -29.09
N ALA A 172 6.19 6.41 -28.89
CA ALA A 172 5.68 5.86 -27.65
C ALA A 172 6.55 6.26 -26.45
N LEU A 173 5.90 6.75 -25.39
CA LEU A 173 6.59 7.09 -24.15
C LEU A 173 7.22 5.84 -23.52
N GLY A 174 8.46 5.99 -23.06
CA GLY A 174 9.15 4.96 -22.29
C GLY A 174 8.59 4.78 -20.87
N ALA A 175 8.95 3.68 -20.20
CA ALA A 175 8.49 3.34 -18.86
C ALA A 175 8.69 4.48 -17.86
N ASP A 176 9.88 5.10 -17.84
CA ASP A 176 10.22 6.17 -16.91
C ASP A 176 9.34 7.40 -17.09
N ALA A 177 9.06 7.81 -18.34
CA ALA A 177 8.21 8.94 -18.64
C ALA A 177 6.74 8.67 -18.24
N LEU A 178 6.24 7.45 -18.44
CA LEU A 178 4.93 7.02 -18.01
C LEU A 178 4.81 7.04 -16.48
N LEU A 179 5.79 6.50 -15.75
CA LEU A 179 5.82 6.49 -14.30
C LEU A 179 5.95 7.90 -13.72
N GLN A 180 6.75 8.77 -14.34
CA GLN A 180 6.84 10.17 -13.95
C GLN A 180 5.50 10.91 -14.15
N ALA A 181 4.82 10.65 -15.27
CA ALA A 181 3.48 11.16 -15.48
C ALA A 181 2.50 10.66 -14.41
N ALA A 182 2.56 9.36 -14.07
CA ALA A 182 1.73 8.78 -13.00
C ALA A 182 1.90 9.48 -11.67
N GLN A 183 3.13 9.77 -11.27
CA GLN A 183 3.43 10.48 -10.02
C GLN A 183 2.76 11.85 -9.94
N SER A 184 2.65 12.56 -11.06
CA SER A 184 1.97 13.86 -11.13
C SER A 184 0.48 13.77 -10.81
N TYR A 185 -0.13 12.60 -10.98
CA TYR A 185 -1.51 12.28 -10.61
C TYR A 185 -1.63 11.50 -9.29
N GLY A 186 -0.51 11.33 -8.59
CA GLY A 186 -0.46 10.57 -7.35
C GLY A 186 -0.50 9.04 -7.56
N GLY A 187 -0.13 8.56 -8.75
CA GLY A 187 -0.06 7.12 -9.06
C GLY A 187 1.33 6.53 -8.83
N ASP A 188 1.38 5.24 -8.48
CA ASP A 188 2.63 4.50 -8.32
C ASP A 188 2.99 3.69 -9.54
N GLN A 189 2.00 3.41 -10.38
CA GLN A 189 2.11 2.52 -11.53
C GLN A 189 1.15 2.93 -12.64
N VAL A 190 1.44 2.48 -13.86
CA VAL A 190 0.65 2.76 -15.05
C VAL A 190 0.28 1.47 -15.76
N LEU A 191 -1.00 1.29 -16.01
CA LEU A 191 -1.52 0.24 -16.87
C LEU A 191 -1.87 0.83 -18.23
N VAL A 192 -1.22 0.37 -19.27
CA VAL A 192 -1.45 0.81 -20.66
C VAL A 192 -2.12 -0.29 -21.44
N GLY A 193 -3.32 -0.02 -21.97
CA GLY A 193 -4.02 -0.85 -22.93
C GLY A 193 -3.84 -0.30 -24.34
N ARG A 194 -3.26 -1.12 -25.25
CA ARG A 194 -3.10 -0.74 -26.67
C ARG A 194 -3.97 -1.61 -27.55
N THR A 195 -4.67 -0.97 -28.48
CA THR A 195 -5.31 -1.73 -29.57
C THR A 195 -4.24 -2.19 -30.55
N ASP A 196 -4.23 -3.49 -30.86
CA ASP A 196 -3.40 -4.03 -31.93
C ASP A 196 -4.32 -4.38 -33.11
N SER A 197 -4.04 -3.81 -34.27
CA SER A 197 -4.79 -4.07 -35.49
C SER A 197 -4.65 -5.53 -35.99
N ALA A 198 -3.65 -6.24 -35.52
CA ALA A 198 -3.42 -7.65 -35.82
C ALA A 198 -4.11 -8.60 -34.81
N ALA A 199 -4.57 -8.07 -33.66
CA ALA A 199 -5.26 -8.87 -32.64
C ALA A 199 -6.74 -9.10 -33.01
N PRO A 200 -7.36 -10.16 -32.48
CA PRO A 200 -8.81 -10.33 -32.58
C PRO A 200 -9.58 -9.15 -32.05
N ALA A 201 -10.76 -8.87 -32.63
CA ALA A 201 -11.60 -7.75 -32.20
C ALA A 201 -11.91 -7.86 -30.68
N GLY A 202 -11.79 -6.75 -29.96
CA GLY A 202 -12.03 -6.69 -28.52
C GLY A 202 -10.85 -7.10 -27.64
N GLN A 203 -9.71 -7.47 -28.24
CA GLN A 203 -8.46 -7.76 -27.50
C GLN A 203 -7.57 -6.52 -27.49
N LEU A 204 -6.96 -6.30 -26.33
CA LEU A 204 -5.98 -5.24 -26.09
C LEU A 204 -4.65 -5.88 -25.67
N GLN A 205 -3.56 -5.26 -26.09
CA GLN A 205 -2.25 -5.53 -25.51
C GLN A 205 -2.09 -4.68 -24.26
N TRP A 206 -2.08 -5.31 -23.12
CA TRP A 206 -1.88 -4.68 -21.83
C TRP A 206 -0.42 -4.67 -21.42
N THR A 207 0.01 -3.60 -20.79
CA THR A 207 1.33 -3.53 -20.15
C THR A 207 1.19 -2.77 -18.83
N LEU A 208 1.55 -3.41 -17.74
CA LEU A 208 1.67 -2.80 -16.41
C LEU A 208 3.11 -2.34 -16.22
N TYR A 209 3.30 -1.05 -16.00
CA TYR A 209 4.59 -0.47 -15.64
C TYR A 209 4.62 -0.17 -14.15
N THR A 210 5.58 -0.75 -13.45
CA THR A 210 5.88 -0.50 -12.06
C THR A 210 7.33 -0.04 -11.91
N ARG A 211 7.74 0.42 -10.74
CA ARG A 211 9.16 0.78 -10.49
C ARG A 211 10.10 -0.43 -10.55
N ALA A 212 9.60 -1.63 -10.31
CA ALA A 212 10.41 -2.83 -10.25
C ALA A 212 10.52 -3.54 -11.60
N ALA A 213 9.45 -3.56 -12.39
CA ALA A 213 9.35 -4.32 -13.63
C ALA A 213 8.22 -3.82 -14.53
N SER A 214 8.18 -4.32 -15.77
CA SER A 214 7.02 -4.21 -16.64
C SER A 214 6.56 -5.60 -17.03
N GLU A 215 5.23 -5.82 -16.98
CA GLU A 215 4.58 -7.07 -17.35
C GLU A 215 3.60 -6.82 -18.49
N SER A 216 3.55 -7.71 -19.50
CA SER A 216 2.68 -7.57 -20.66
C SER A 216 1.87 -8.82 -20.93
N TRP A 217 0.60 -8.64 -21.32
CA TRP A 217 -0.32 -9.71 -21.69
C TRP A 217 -1.35 -9.22 -22.69
N SER A 218 -2.12 -10.12 -23.27
CA SER A 218 -3.23 -9.79 -24.17
C SER A 218 -4.54 -10.27 -23.56
N GLY A 219 -5.59 -9.47 -23.66
CA GLY A 219 -6.88 -9.82 -23.12
C GLY A 219 -7.96 -8.76 -23.40
N PRO A 220 -9.24 -9.06 -23.10
CA PRO A 220 -10.33 -8.11 -23.21
C PRO A 220 -10.15 -6.91 -22.26
N LEU A 221 -11.04 -5.93 -22.34
CA LEU A 221 -10.96 -4.70 -21.57
C LEU A 221 -10.86 -4.94 -20.06
N THR A 222 -11.67 -5.84 -19.51
CA THR A 222 -11.69 -6.16 -18.08
C THR A 222 -10.41 -6.86 -17.61
N ASP A 223 -9.75 -7.61 -18.51
CA ASP A 223 -8.58 -8.40 -18.19
C ASP A 223 -7.36 -7.53 -17.80
N GLY A 224 -7.35 -6.29 -18.29
CA GLY A 224 -6.37 -5.30 -17.84
C GLY A 224 -6.38 -5.11 -16.33
N ILE A 225 -7.55 -4.95 -15.74
CA ILE A 225 -7.71 -4.79 -14.29
C ILE A 225 -7.51 -6.13 -13.57
N ASP A 226 -8.15 -7.18 -14.08
CA ASP A 226 -8.15 -8.49 -13.44
C ASP A 226 -6.75 -9.06 -13.28
N HIS A 227 -5.97 -9.07 -14.36
CA HIS A 227 -4.60 -9.56 -14.34
C HIS A 227 -3.69 -8.65 -13.51
N THR A 228 -3.90 -7.32 -13.57
CA THR A 228 -3.18 -6.39 -12.70
C THR A 228 -3.38 -6.74 -11.23
N VAL A 229 -4.62 -7.00 -10.80
CA VAL A 229 -4.89 -7.40 -9.41
C VAL A 229 -4.23 -8.73 -9.08
N ASP A 230 -4.28 -9.70 -9.99
CA ASP A 230 -3.65 -11.02 -9.78
C ASP A 230 -2.12 -10.93 -9.63
N LEU A 231 -1.48 -9.97 -10.29
CA LEU A 231 -0.05 -9.68 -10.14
C LEU A 231 0.28 -8.98 -8.80
N LEU A 232 -0.62 -8.10 -8.33
CA LEU A 232 -0.40 -7.28 -7.14
C LEU A 232 -0.86 -7.93 -5.84
N ALA A 233 -1.88 -8.78 -5.91
CA ALA A 233 -2.43 -9.46 -4.74
C ALA A 233 -1.45 -10.52 -4.22
N PRO A 234 -1.39 -10.75 -2.89
CA PRO A 234 -0.53 -11.77 -2.32
C PRO A 234 -0.86 -13.16 -2.90
N PRO A 235 0.13 -14.02 -3.10
CA PRO A 235 -0.11 -15.36 -3.62
C PRO A 235 -1.02 -16.17 -2.69
N PRO A 236 -1.80 -17.12 -3.25
CA PRO A 236 -2.64 -18.01 -2.44
C PRO A 236 -1.77 -18.85 -1.52
N GLY A 237 -2.13 -18.94 -0.24
CA GLY A 237 -1.44 -19.77 0.75
C GLY A 237 -0.29 -19.08 1.49
N ASP A 238 0.15 -17.89 1.08
CA ASP A 238 0.95 -17.04 1.92
C ASP A 238 0.06 -16.39 3.00
N SER A 239 -0.33 -17.19 3.98
CA SER A 239 -0.94 -16.67 5.22
C SER A 239 0.12 -15.96 6.09
N ALA A 240 1.02 -15.23 5.45
CA ALA A 240 1.79 -14.17 6.09
C ALA A 240 0.80 -13.08 6.47
N GLY A 241 0.06 -13.39 7.54
CA GLY A 241 -1.11 -12.66 8.01
C GLY A 241 -0.93 -11.16 7.95
N ILE A 242 -1.92 -10.46 7.41
CA ILE A 242 -2.03 -9.01 7.52
C ILE A 242 -2.45 -8.62 8.94
N GLY A 243 -2.67 -9.58 9.82
CA GLY A 243 -2.74 -9.36 11.25
C GLY A 243 -1.38 -8.91 11.80
N GLU A 244 -1.40 -7.97 12.71
CA GLU A 244 -0.26 -7.69 13.55
C GLU A 244 -0.02 -8.93 14.42
N VAL A 245 1.06 -9.65 14.14
CA VAL A 245 1.41 -10.88 14.85
C VAL A 245 2.68 -10.61 15.64
N ALA A 246 2.62 -10.88 16.93
CA ALA A 246 3.82 -10.90 17.77
C ALA A 246 4.72 -12.05 17.33
N THR A 247 5.88 -11.72 16.84
CA THR A 247 6.89 -12.67 16.35
C THR A 247 8.11 -12.59 17.24
N ARG A 248 8.55 -13.74 17.75
CA ARG A 248 9.74 -13.80 18.57
C ARG A 248 10.97 -14.00 17.69
N VAL A 249 11.99 -13.16 17.91
CA VAL A 249 13.23 -13.14 17.13
C VAL A 249 14.41 -13.12 18.07
N GLN A 250 15.35 -14.02 17.88
CA GLN A 250 16.63 -14.03 18.60
C GLN A 250 17.70 -13.35 17.74
N ILE A 251 18.48 -12.47 18.36
CA ILE A 251 19.58 -11.79 17.69
C ILE A 251 20.84 -11.95 18.51
N GLU A 252 21.83 -12.57 17.88
CA GLU A 252 23.15 -12.82 18.44
C GLU A 252 24.12 -11.72 18.05
N GLY A 253 25.22 -11.58 18.79
CA GLY A 253 26.31 -10.64 18.44
C GLY A 253 26.08 -9.21 18.97
N VAL A 254 25.18 -9.02 19.91
CA VAL A 254 24.96 -7.73 20.60
C VAL A 254 25.97 -7.61 21.73
N THR A 255 26.97 -6.74 21.58
CA THR A 255 28.09 -6.66 22.52
C THR A 255 27.97 -5.50 23.52
N GLY A 256 27.08 -4.56 23.28
CA GLY A 256 26.93 -3.40 24.15
C GLY A 256 25.64 -2.61 23.96
N LEU A 257 25.45 -1.59 24.80
CA LEU A 257 24.23 -0.78 24.78
C LEU A 257 24.06 0.00 23.48
N THR A 258 25.19 0.39 22.84
CA THR A 258 25.16 1.08 21.55
C THR A 258 24.65 0.16 20.44
N ASP A 259 25.10 -1.12 20.43
CA ASP A 259 24.64 -2.12 19.48
C ASP A 259 23.14 -2.36 19.67
N TYR A 260 22.71 -2.50 20.92
CA TYR A 260 21.32 -2.66 21.27
C TYR A 260 20.45 -1.52 20.75
N ALA A 261 20.83 -0.26 21.02
CA ALA A 261 20.07 0.91 20.57
C ALA A 261 20.04 1.07 19.03
N ASN A 262 21.11 0.67 18.35
CA ASN A 262 21.16 0.67 16.89
C ASN A 262 20.28 -0.43 16.30
N LEU A 263 20.25 -1.59 16.94
CA LEU A 263 19.45 -2.73 16.55
C LEU A 263 17.95 -2.46 16.74
N GLU A 264 17.56 -1.89 17.88
CA GLU A 264 16.18 -1.51 18.17
C GLU A 264 15.65 -0.52 17.11
N ARG A 265 16.41 0.56 16.82
CA ARG A 265 16.06 1.51 15.76
C ARG A 265 16.00 0.87 14.37
N LEU A 266 16.89 -0.09 14.09
CA LEU A 266 16.86 -0.84 12.83
C LEU A 266 15.56 -1.64 12.72
N LEU A 267 15.18 -2.37 13.76
CA LEU A 267 13.96 -3.17 13.78
C LEU A 267 12.70 -2.30 13.69
N GLU A 268 12.66 -1.14 14.37
CA GLU A 268 11.57 -0.17 14.28
C GLU A 268 11.46 0.46 12.88
N SER A 269 12.56 0.56 12.14
CA SER A 269 12.57 1.10 10.77
C SER A 269 12.06 0.11 9.72
N VAL A 270 11.86 -1.16 10.08
CA VAL A 270 11.39 -2.20 9.14
C VAL A 270 9.94 -1.94 8.77
N PRO A 271 9.59 -1.88 7.46
CA PRO A 271 8.22 -1.68 7.03
C PRO A 271 7.27 -2.73 7.62
N GLY A 272 6.17 -2.26 8.20
CA GLY A 272 5.16 -3.13 8.82
C GLY A 272 5.40 -3.47 10.29
N VAL A 273 6.52 -3.11 10.88
CA VAL A 273 6.75 -3.20 12.33
C VAL A 273 5.97 -2.10 13.05
N ARG A 274 5.24 -2.48 14.09
CA ARG A 274 4.42 -1.58 14.93
C ARG A 274 4.98 -1.43 16.33
N HIS A 275 5.58 -2.50 16.83
CA HIS A 275 6.15 -2.51 18.17
C HIS A 275 7.34 -3.45 18.23
N VAL A 276 8.38 -3.02 18.93
CA VAL A 276 9.57 -3.83 19.25
C VAL A 276 9.70 -3.84 20.76
N GLY A 277 9.61 -5.01 21.35
CA GLY A 277 9.79 -5.22 22.78
C GLY A 277 10.90 -6.24 23.04
N VAL A 278 11.66 -6.08 24.12
CA VAL A 278 12.65 -7.07 24.53
C VAL A 278 12.02 -7.98 25.57
N THR A 279 12.17 -9.29 25.36
CA THR A 279 11.70 -10.31 26.30
C THR A 279 12.82 -10.93 27.09
N GLU A 280 14.04 -10.98 26.55
CA GLU A 280 15.18 -11.59 27.22
C GLU A 280 16.51 -11.03 26.70
N ILE A 281 17.46 -10.86 27.61
CA ILE A 281 18.86 -10.52 27.28
C ILE A 281 19.74 -11.51 28.03
N THR A 282 20.58 -12.24 27.31
CA THR A 282 21.50 -13.20 27.90
C THR A 282 22.91 -12.62 28.04
N ALA A 283 23.68 -13.14 29.00
CA ALA A 283 25.07 -12.74 29.21
C ALA A 283 25.98 -13.10 27.99
N ALA A 284 25.52 -13.98 27.11
CA ALA A 284 26.20 -14.36 25.86
C ALA A 284 26.00 -13.38 24.70
N GLY A 285 25.34 -12.23 24.93
CA GLY A 285 25.08 -11.24 23.87
C GLY A 285 23.94 -11.65 22.92
N VAL A 286 23.04 -12.53 23.38
CA VAL A 286 21.82 -12.88 22.65
C VAL A 286 20.66 -12.09 23.22
N VAL A 287 19.97 -11.35 22.36
CA VAL A 287 18.77 -10.59 22.72
C VAL A 287 17.56 -11.20 22.02
N THR A 288 16.53 -11.49 22.79
CA THR A 288 15.24 -11.97 22.26
C THR A 288 14.26 -10.81 22.21
N PHE A 289 13.81 -10.48 21.02
CA PHE A 289 12.78 -9.49 20.78
C PHE A 289 11.43 -10.15 20.53
N GLU A 290 10.38 -9.50 21.00
CA GLU A 290 9.01 -9.73 20.58
C GLU A 290 8.60 -8.55 19.68
N ILE A 291 8.43 -8.83 18.40
CA ILE A 291 8.19 -7.80 17.38
C ILE A 291 6.77 -7.98 16.87
N THR A 292 5.92 -6.99 17.11
CA THR A 292 4.60 -6.93 16.48
C THR A 292 4.77 -6.39 15.07
N VAL A 293 4.59 -7.25 14.08
CA VAL A 293 4.81 -6.93 12.67
C VAL A 293 3.66 -7.40 11.80
N ARG A 294 3.32 -6.59 10.83
CA ARG A 294 2.33 -6.97 9.80
C ARG A 294 2.90 -8.10 8.95
N GLY A 295 2.17 -9.21 8.87
CA GLY A 295 2.61 -10.40 8.14
C GLY A 295 3.48 -11.36 8.95
N GLY A 296 3.57 -11.17 10.26
CA GLY A 296 4.28 -12.07 11.16
C GLY A 296 5.74 -12.32 10.75
N ALA A 297 6.24 -13.53 10.97
CA ALA A 297 7.61 -13.93 10.66
C ALA A 297 8.00 -13.67 9.19
N ALA A 298 7.14 -14.03 8.24
CA ALA A 298 7.41 -13.82 6.82
C ALA A 298 7.40 -12.34 6.41
N GLY A 299 6.58 -11.51 7.05
CA GLY A 299 6.58 -10.05 6.88
C GLY A 299 7.90 -9.43 7.36
N LEU A 300 8.36 -9.87 8.51
CA LEU A 300 9.64 -9.43 9.07
C LEU A 300 10.83 -9.86 8.20
N GLU A 301 10.85 -11.12 7.74
CA GLU A 301 11.91 -11.62 6.84
C GLU A 301 12.00 -10.82 5.55
N ARG A 302 10.86 -10.51 4.91
CA ARG A 302 10.84 -9.65 3.71
C ARG A 302 11.33 -8.25 4.00
N GLY A 303 10.94 -7.66 5.12
CA GLY A 303 11.38 -6.33 5.51
C GLY A 303 12.88 -6.25 5.82
N LEU A 304 13.46 -7.34 6.31
CA LEU A 304 14.89 -7.47 6.63
C LEU A 304 15.75 -7.90 5.43
N ALA A 305 15.17 -8.40 4.34
CA ALA A 305 15.91 -8.96 3.19
C ALA A 305 16.89 -7.96 2.52
N GLY A 306 16.64 -6.64 2.66
CA GLY A 306 17.54 -5.58 2.17
C GLY A 306 18.61 -5.13 3.16
N THR A 307 18.66 -5.70 4.36
CA THR A 307 19.55 -5.26 5.45
C THR A 307 20.81 -6.12 5.48
N THR A 308 21.97 -5.50 5.33
CA THR A 308 23.28 -6.19 5.45
C THR A 308 23.73 -6.38 6.90
N ARG A 309 23.06 -5.73 7.85
CA ARG A 309 23.42 -5.75 9.27
C ARG A 309 22.89 -6.96 10.05
N LEU A 310 21.89 -7.63 9.51
CA LEU A 310 21.29 -8.84 10.11
C LEU A 310 21.43 -9.99 9.13
N VAL A 311 22.26 -10.95 9.49
CA VAL A 311 22.47 -12.17 8.71
C VAL A 311 21.64 -13.29 9.34
N ARG A 312 20.79 -13.93 8.56
CA ARG A 312 19.98 -15.04 9.06
C ARG A 312 20.86 -16.24 9.42
N VAL A 313 20.64 -16.78 10.61
CA VAL A 313 21.25 -18.03 11.09
C VAL A 313 20.23 -19.15 10.94
N ALA A 314 20.69 -20.34 10.47
CA ALA A 314 19.84 -21.51 10.39
C ALA A 314 19.42 -21.97 11.80
N ALA A 315 18.14 -21.90 12.09
CA ALA A 315 17.54 -22.37 13.34
C ALA A 315 16.34 -23.25 13.04
N PRO A 316 15.98 -24.22 13.93
CA PRO A 316 14.78 -25.02 13.74
C PRO A 316 13.52 -24.14 13.81
N ALA A 317 12.60 -24.37 12.85
CA ALA A 317 11.33 -23.64 12.83
C ALA A 317 10.51 -23.95 14.13
N PRO A 318 9.78 -22.96 14.67
CA PRO A 318 9.42 -21.65 14.13
C PRO A 318 10.34 -20.49 14.53
N GLN A 319 11.55 -20.75 14.99
CA GLN A 319 12.44 -19.77 15.59
C GLN A 319 13.18 -18.95 14.50
N LEU A 320 13.08 -17.62 14.57
CA LEU A 320 13.86 -16.70 13.74
C LEU A 320 15.12 -16.30 14.51
N THR A 321 16.29 -16.62 13.96
CA THR A 321 17.58 -16.26 14.55
C THR A 321 18.41 -15.49 13.55
N TYR A 322 18.96 -14.37 13.99
CA TYR A 322 19.85 -13.51 13.20
C TYR A 322 21.16 -13.25 13.95
N HIS A 323 22.20 -12.97 13.21
CA HIS A 323 23.45 -12.47 13.74
C HIS A 323 23.60 -11.00 13.37
N TYR A 324 23.80 -10.14 14.36
CA TYR A 324 23.99 -8.70 14.17
C TYR A 324 25.45 -8.40 13.83
N GLN A 325 25.64 -7.61 12.77
CA GLN A 325 26.95 -7.13 12.35
C GLN A 325 26.98 -5.61 12.55
N PRO A 326 27.64 -5.11 13.61
CA PRO A 326 27.81 -3.67 13.79
C PRO A 326 28.63 -3.08 12.65
N THR A 327 28.22 -1.92 12.17
CA THR A 327 29.08 -1.11 11.27
C THR A 327 30.23 -0.56 12.10
N GLY A 328 31.46 -0.95 11.75
CA GLY A 328 32.69 -0.42 12.31
C GLY A 328 32.87 1.07 12.04
#